data_9027e6bc0b84c24d92cf63c56d9215b8
#
_entry.id   9027e6bc0b84c24d92cf63c56d9215b8
#
_cell.length_a   1.000
_cell.length_b   1.000
_cell.length_c   1.000
_cell.angle_alpha   90.00
_cell.angle_beta   90.00
_cell.angle_gamma   90.00
#
_symmetry.space_group_name_H-M   'P 1'
#
loop_
_entity.id
_entity.type
_entity.pdbx_description
1 polymer ?
#
loop_
_entity_poly.entity_id
_entity_poly.type
_entity_poly.pdbx_seq_one_letter_code
_entity_poly.pdbx_strand_id
1 'polypeptide(L)'
;MCDEFTLADDAEWQAMRRVSRRGFGLGAAGLAAGGALAGCMATSDSNAEPTPTSSGRAITERAVTIATPDGTADAFYAHPAGRARHAAVLVWPDIMGLRDSFKDKGRQLARAGYTALVVNHYYRSARAPVLAPGASFTDPAIRAQVAPWGKLLDPVAYGRDAKAFVAWLDKQEAVDTRRKIGTVGHCMTGSTAIRAAAALPARIGVAASMHGGGLASDAPDSPHRLFASTQAALLIAIALNDDARDPTAKTKLREACDAAGRTCEIEVYPANHGWTVADSPSHDAAQAERAFQRQLALYAKL
;
A
#
# COMPACT_ATOMS: atom_id res chain seq x y z
N MET A 1 10.84 3.52 -9.54
CA MET A 1 11.66 4.65 -9.08
C MET A 1 10.78 5.89 -9.09
N CYS A 2 10.71 6.62 -7.98
CA CYS A 2 10.11 7.96 -7.98
C CYS A 2 11.18 8.91 -8.51
N ASP A 3 11.03 9.38 -9.73
CA ASP A 3 11.95 10.27 -10.43
C ASP A 3 11.22 11.56 -10.84
N GLU A 4 11.88 12.43 -11.59
CA GLU A 4 11.31 13.68 -12.07
C GLU A 4 10.11 13.48 -13.03
N PHE A 5 10.05 12.32 -13.72
CA PHE A 5 8.91 11.99 -14.58
C PHE A 5 7.66 11.70 -13.76
N THR A 6 7.78 11.01 -12.62
CA THR A 6 6.65 10.80 -11.69
C THR A 6 6.05 12.14 -11.24
N LEU A 7 6.90 13.16 -11.02
CA LEU A 7 6.45 14.50 -10.62
C LEU A 7 5.68 15.23 -11.73
N ALA A 8 6.17 15.12 -12.97
CA ALA A 8 5.47 15.70 -14.14
C ALA A 8 4.10 15.03 -14.34
N ASP A 9 4.04 13.70 -14.25
CA ASP A 9 2.81 12.93 -14.36
C ASP A 9 1.81 13.28 -13.25
N ASP A 10 2.28 13.48 -12.00
CA ASP A 10 1.43 13.88 -10.88
C ASP A 10 0.83 15.27 -11.10
N ALA A 11 1.61 16.21 -11.64
CA ALA A 11 1.13 17.56 -11.95
C ALA A 11 0.06 17.52 -13.06
N GLU A 12 0.27 16.75 -14.12
CA GLU A 12 -0.68 16.56 -15.21
C GLU A 12 -1.96 15.88 -14.72
N TRP A 13 -1.87 14.81 -13.91
CA TRP A 13 -2.99 14.12 -13.28
C TRP A 13 -3.82 15.06 -12.42
N GLN A 14 -3.18 15.88 -11.59
CA GLN A 14 -3.86 16.88 -10.77
C GLN A 14 -4.59 17.95 -11.63
N ALA A 15 -3.98 18.36 -12.73
CA ALA A 15 -4.59 19.30 -13.66
C ALA A 15 -5.85 18.70 -14.32
N MET A 16 -5.78 17.45 -14.80
CA MET A 16 -6.93 16.75 -15.38
C MET A 16 -8.08 16.59 -14.39
N ARG A 17 -7.81 16.24 -13.13
CA ARG A 17 -8.84 16.12 -12.08
C ARG A 17 -9.51 17.44 -11.75
N ARG A 18 -8.79 18.57 -11.80
CA ARG A 18 -9.35 19.91 -11.58
C ARG A 18 -10.32 20.31 -12.71
N VAL A 19 -9.98 19.99 -13.94
CA VAL A 19 -10.84 20.25 -15.12
C VAL A 19 -12.13 19.42 -15.04
N SER A 20 -12.05 18.14 -14.71
CA SER A 20 -13.20 17.25 -14.56
C SER A 20 -14.19 17.73 -13.49
N ARG A 21 -13.70 18.21 -12.33
CA ARG A 21 -14.57 18.74 -11.27
C ARG A 21 -15.27 20.04 -11.66
N ARG A 22 -14.67 20.89 -12.50
CA ARG A 22 -15.30 22.14 -13.01
C ARG A 22 -16.34 21.86 -14.10
N GLY A 23 -16.14 20.80 -14.91
CA GLY A 23 -17.08 20.40 -15.95
C GLY A 23 -18.41 19.87 -15.41
N PHE A 24 -18.40 19.24 -14.21
CA PHE A 24 -19.61 18.74 -13.56
C PHE A 24 -20.48 19.84 -12.93
N GLY A 25 -19.90 21.03 -12.62
CA GLY A 25 -20.62 22.14 -12.01
C GLY A 25 -21.37 23.06 -13.00
N LEU A 26 -21.11 22.92 -14.30
CA LEU A 26 -21.72 23.81 -15.34
C LEU A 26 -22.89 23.16 -16.09
N GLY A 27 -23.23 21.90 -15.82
CA GLY A 27 -24.34 21.17 -16.45
C GLY A 27 -25.71 21.29 -15.76
N ALA A 28 -25.81 22.00 -14.61
CA ALA A 28 -27.03 22.06 -13.81
C ALA A 28 -27.74 23.43 -13.81
N ALA A 29 -27.32 24.38 -14.66
CA ALA A 29 -27.92 25.71 -14.75
C ALA A 29 -28.51 25.96 -16.15
N GLY A 30 -29.62 25.31 -16.42
CA GLY A 30 -30.34 25.60 -17.67
C GLY A 30 -31.57 24.72 -17.83
N LEU A 31 -32.68 25.11 -17.23
CA LEU A 31 -34.08 24.97 -17.69
C LEU A 31 -35.03 25.13 -16.47
N ALA A 32 -35.32 26.36 -16.15
CA ALA A 32 -36.47 26.69 -15.33
C ALA A 32 -37.24 27.84 -16.01
N ALA A 33 -38.21 27.47 -16.81
CA ALA A 33 -39.27 28.38 -17.22
C ALA A 33 -40.61 27.62 -17.36
N GLY A 34 -41.56 27.95 -16.51
CA GLY A 34 -42.98 27.83 -16.82
C GLY A 34 -43.72 26.66 -16.19
N GLY A 35 -44.60 26.95 -15.22
CA GLY A 35 -45.72 26.11 -14.84
C GLY A 35 -46.12 26.21 -13.36
N ALA A 36 -46.89 27.22 -12.99
CA ALA A 36 -47.60 27.26 -11.74
C ALA A 36 -48.83 26.31 -11.80
N LEU A 37 -49.09 25.53 -10.74
CA LEU A 37 -50.40 25.36 -10.10
C LEU A 37 -50.39 24.26 -9.02
N ALA A 38 -50.97 24.65 -7.90
CA ALA A 38 -51.69 23.90 -6.88
C ALA A 38 -50.99 22.78 -6.06
N GLY A 39 -50.71 23.09 -4.87
CA GLY A 39 -51.05 22.56 -3.55
C GLY A 39 -51.29 21.08 -3.34
N CYS A 40 -50.43 20.52 -2.47
CA CYS A 40 -50.85 19.62 -1.40
C CYS A 40 -49.73 19.51 -0.36
N MET A 41 -50.04 19.84 0.87
CA MET A 41 -49.20 19.58 2.03
C MET A 41 -48.90 18.10 2.12
N ALA A 42 -47.62 17.75 2.09
CA ALA A 42 -47.15 16.45 2.54
C ALA A 42 -45.99 16.69 3.52
N THR A 43 -46.17 16.22 4.69
CA THR A 43 -45.26 16.19 5.82
C THR A 43 -43.92 15.62 5.41
N SER A 44 -42.86 16.39 5.63
CA SER A 44 -41.48 15.95 5.47
C SER A 44 -41.11 14.95 6.56
N ASP A 45 -41.23 13.68 6.26
CA ASP A 45 -40.49 12.65 6.97
C ASP A 45 -39.04 12.68 6.46
N SER A 46 -38.19 13.31 7.23
CA SER A 46 -36.75 13.28 7.04
C SER A 46 -36.19 11.94 7.56
N ASN A 47 -36.45 10.85 6.84
CA ASN A 47 -35.66 9.63 6.96
C ASN A 47 -34.42 9.77 6.06
N ALA A 48 -33.47 10.59 6.49
CA ALA A 48 -32.10 10.42 6.06
C ALA A 48 -31.62 9.12 6.71
N GLU A 49 -31.55 8.05 5.92
CA GLU A 49 -30.81 6.86 6.34
C GLU A 49 -29.41 7.31 6.80
N PRO A 50 -28.99 6.92 8.03
CA PRO A 50 -27.63 7.21 8.46
C PRO A 50 -26.70 6.46 7.52
N THR A 51 -25.88 7.21 6.77
CA THR A 51 -24.70 6.66 6.07
C THR A 51 -24.00 5.74 7.08
N PRO A 52 -23.70 4.47 6.76
CA PRO A 52 -23.04 3.60 7.71
C PRO A 52 -21.68 4.19 8.02
N THR A 53 -21.59 4.92 9.14
CA THR A 53 -20.33 5.18 9.79
C THR A 53 -19.72 3.82 10.04
N SER A 54 -18.62 3.50 9.40
CA SER A 54 -17.88 2.27 9.63
C SER A 54 -17.53 2.23 11.12
N SER A 55 -18.38 1.59 11.92
CA SER A 55 -18.07 1.21 13.28
C SER A 55 -17.01 0.12 13.20
N GLY A 56 -15.81 0.53 12.83
CA GLY A 56 -14.67 -0.36 12.67
C GLY A 56 -14.40 -1.04 13.99
N ARG A 57 -14.05 -2.33 13.92
CA ARG A 57 -13.60 -3.12 15.07
C ARG A 57 -12.65 -2.30 15.93
N ALA A 58 -12.83 -2.32 17.25
CA ALA A 58 -11.89 -1.71 18.19
C ALA A 58 -10.49 -2.33 18.00
N ILE A 59 -9.47 -1.50 18.07
CA ILE A 59 -8.07 -1.91 17.86
C ILE A 59 -7.21 -1.51 19.06
N THR A 60 -6.09 -2.20 19.19
CA THR A 60 -4.97 -1.85 20.08
C THR A 60 -3.78 -1.50 19.21
N GLU A 61 -3.07 -0.41 19.54
CA GLU A 61 -1.92 0.05 18.77
C GLU A 61 -0.80 0.56 19.69
N ARG A 62 0.43 0.45 19.22
CA ARG A 62 1.61 0.96 19.93
C ARG A 62 2.81 1.13 18.99
N ALA A 63 3.71 2.04 19.33
CA ALA A 63 5.06 2.03 18.79
C ALA A 63 5.86 0.88 19.41
N VAL A 64 6.74 0.27 18.61
CA VAL A 64 7.59 -0.85 19.06
C VAL A 64 9.00 -0.70 18.52
N THR A 65 9.94 -1.37 19.16
CA THR A 65 11.32 -1.50 18.70
C THR A 65 11.65 -2.99 18.51
N ILE A 66 12.39 -3.29 17.47
CA ILE A 66 12.70 -4.66 17.04
C ILE A 66 14.19 -4.78 16.81
N ALA A 67 14.83 -5.69 17.54
CA ALA A 67 16.24 -6.01 17.29
C ALA A 67 16.37 -6.73 15.94
N THR A 68 17.29 -6.25 15.12
CA THR A 68 17.65 -6.82 13.83
C THR A 68 19.16 -7.09 13.80
N PRO A 69 19.68 -7.87 12.86
CA PRO A 69 21.14 -8.04 12.71
C PRO A 69 21.90 -6.74 12.48
N ASP A 70 21.24 -5.72 11.91
CA ASP A 70 21.89 -4.47 11.52
C ASP A 70 21.53 -3.29 12.44
N GLY A 71 20.92 -3.55 13.60
CA GLY A 71 20.56 -2.54 14.59
C GLY A 71 19.16 -2.71 15.18
N THR A 72 18.59 -1.62 15.69
CA THR A 72 17.26 -1.61 16.28
C THR A 72 16.29 -0.83 15.40
N ALA A 73 15.32 -1.54 14.81
CA ALA A 73 14.27 -0.92 14.00
C ALA A 73 13.11 -0.46 14.89
N ASP A 74 12.61 0.73 14.63
CA ASP A 74 11.34 1.20 15.14
C ASP A 74 10.21 0.85 14.16
N ALA A 75 9.02 0.57 14.70
CA ALA A 75 7.87 0.19 13.92
C ALA A 75 6.56 0.59 14.63
N PHE A 76 5.47 0.55 13.88
CA PHE A 76 4.11 0.71 14.39
C PHE A 76 3.40 -0.63 14.33
N TYR A 77 2.83 -1.04 15.47
CA TYR A 77 2.13 -2.31 15.63
C TYR A 77 0.68 -2.05 15.99
N ALA A 78 -0.26 -2.70 15.27
CA ALA A 78 -1.68 -2.59 15.53
C ALA A 78 -2.37 -3.94 15.33
N HIS A 79 -3.40 -4.23 16.13
CA HIS A 79 -4.19 -5.46 16.03
C HIS A 79 -5.62 -5.23 16.54
N PRO A 80 -6.58 -6.09 16.17
CA PRO A 80 -7.92 -6.06 16.77
C PRO A 80 -7.85 -6.15 18.29
N ALA A 81 -8.67 -5.35 18.99
CA ALA A 81 -8.73 -5.42 20.46
C ALA A 81 -9.27 -6.80 20.92
N GLY A 82 -8.85 -7.20 22.12
CA GLY A 82 -9.24 -8.49 22.72
C GLY A 82 -8.12 -9.53 22.66
N ARG A 83 -8.47 -10.78 23.01
CA ARG A 83 -7.50 -11.89 23.18
C ARG A 83 -7.41 -12.84 21.98
N ALA A 84 -8.20 -12.61 20.93
CA ALA A 84 -8.16 -13.45 19.73
C ALA A 84 -6.84 -13.28 18.99
N ARG A 85 -6.35 -14.36 18.39
CA ARG A 85 -5.16 -14.37 17.54
C ARG A 85 -5.56 -14.19 16.09
N HIS A 86 -4.75 -13.47 15.33
CA HIS A 86 -5.04 -13.07 13.95
C HIS A 86 -3.87 -13.39 13.03
N ALA A 87 -4.13 -13.57 11.74
CA ALA A 87 -3.06 -13.58 10.75
C ALA A 87 -2.35 -12.22 10.77
N ALA A 88 -1.04 -12.22 10.60
CA ALA A 88 -0.25 -11.01 10.60
C ALA A 88 0.01 -10.49 9.19
N VAL A 89 0.22 -9.17 9.07
CA VAL A 89 0.61 -8.49 7.84
C VAL A 89 1.80 -7.59 8.11
N LEU A 90 2.86 -7.77 7.32
CA LEU A 90 4.05 -6.93 7.32
C LEU A 90 3.89 -5.85 6.25
N VAL A 91 3.93 -4.58 6.65
CA VAL A 91 3.72 -3.42 5.78
C VAL A 91 5.02 -2.64 5.61
N TRP A 92 5.44 -2.46 4.37
CA TRP A 92 6.62 -1.71 3.98
C TRP A 92 6.20 -0.36 3.38
N PRO A 93 6.50 0.75 4.06
CA PRO A 93 6.21 2.09 3.56
C PRO A 93 6.95 2.42 2.26
N ASP A 94 6.46 3.45 1.58
CA ASP A 94 7.10 4.03 0.40
C ASP A 94 8.40 4.78 0.74
N ILE A 95 8.95 5.51 -0.24
CA ILE A 95 10.20 6.26 -0.13
C ILE A 95 10.18 7.33 0.98
N MET A 96 9.01 7.81 1.40
CA MET A 96 8.88 8.78 2.49
C MET A 96 8.92 8.14 3.88
N GLY A 97 9.00 6.81 3.98
CA GLY A 97 9.17 6.07 5.21
C GLY A 97 7.94 5.97 6.10
N LEU A 98 8.14 5.49 7.32
CA LEU A 98 7.09 5.33 8.32
C LEU A 98 6.59 6.69 8.82
N ARG A 99 5.34 7.00 8.55
CA ARG A 99 4.61 8.21 8.91
C ARG A 99 3.12 7.93 9.13
N ASP A 100 2.33 8.94 9.44
CA ASP A 100 0.93 8.73 9.86
C ASP A 100 0.07 8.07 8.77
N SER A 101 0.25 8.40 7.50
CA SER A 101 -0.47 7.73 6.39
C SER A 101 -0.24 6.21 6.35
N PHE A 102 0.95 5.74 6.73
CA PHE A 102 1.23 4.30 6.84
C PHE A 102 0.78 3.69 8.16
N LYS A 103 0.80 4.44 9.28
CA LYS A 103 0.15 3.99 10.52
C LYS A 103 -1.35 3.79 10.30
N ASP A 104 -1.99 4.66 9.51
CA ASP A 104 -3.41 4.52 9.13
C ASP A 104 -3.68 3.26 8.31
N LYS A 105 -2.78 2.86 7.41
CA LYS A 105 -2.84 1.55 6.74
C LYS A 105 -2.76 0.39 7.74
N GLY A 106 -1.89 0.49 8.74
CA GLY A 106 -1.83 -0.49 9.83
C GLY A 106 -3.14 -0.56 10.62
N ARG A 107 -3.73 0.60 10.95
CA ARG A 107 -5.05 0.69 11.61
C ARG A 107 -6.16 0.09 10.75
N GLN A 108 -6.14 0.36 9.44
CA GLN A 108 -7.11 -0.17 8.50
C GLN A 108 -7.06 -1.70 8.44
N LEU A 109 -5.87 -2.30 8.38
CA LEU A 109 -5.67 -3.74 8.46
C LEU A 109 -6.13 -4.31 9.80
N ALA A 110 -5.85 -3.63 10.91
CA ALA A 110 -6.30 -4.07 12.23
C ALA A 110 -7.83 -4.06 12.34
N ARG A 111 -8.52 -3.03 11.83
CA ARG A 111 -9.99 -2.99 11.76
C ARG A 111 -10.55 -4.08 10.86
N ALA A 112 -9.83 -4.46 9.82
CA ALA A 112 -10.18 -5.57 8.92
C ALA A 112 -9.92 -6.96 9.54
N GLY A 113 -9.35 -7.05 10.75
CA GLY A 113 -9.17 -8.31 11.46
C GLY A 113 -7.78 -8.93 11.38
N TYR A 114 -6.77 -8.18 10.99
CA TYR A 114 -5.38 -8.64 10.89
C TYR A 114 -4.50 -7.98 11.96
N THR A 115 -3.43 -8.63 12.34
CA THR A 115 -2.35 -7.99 13.10
C THR A 115 -1.38 -7.34 12.12
N ALA A 116 -1.15 -6.03 12.23
CA ALA A 116 -0.32 -5.27 11.31
C ALA A 116 0.98 -4.82 11.98
N LEU A 117 2.11 -4.99 11.28
CA LEU A 117 3.39 -4.39 11.63
C LEU A 117 3.83 -3.50 10.48
N VAL A 118 3.87 -2.20 10.71
CA VAL A 118 4.35 -1.19 9.76
C VAL A 118 5.75 -0.80 10.15
N VAL A 119 6.74 -1.12 9.33
CA VAL A 119 8.15 -1.00 9.70
C VAL A 119 8.76 0.32 9.27
N ASN A 120 9.72 0.82 10.01
CA ASN A 120 10.65 1.81 9.51
C ASN A 120 11.79 1.08 8.77
N HIS A 121 11.72 1.00 7.45
CA HIS A 121 12.75 0.34 6.64
C HIS A 121 14.05 1.16 6.57
N TYR A 122 14.02 2.44 6.98
CA TYR A 122 15.19 3.29 7.07
C TYR A 122 15.87 3.31 8.46
N TYR A 123 15.53 2.38 9.35
CA TYR A 123 16.01 2.37 10.74
C TYR A 123 17.54 2.41 10.89
N ARG A 124 18.29 1.99 9.85
CA ARG A 124 19.76 2.10 9.81
C ARG A 124 20.25 3.55 9.71
N SER A 125 19.41 4.44 9.20
CA SER A 125 19.76 5.83 8.91
C SER A 125 19.00 6.83 9.78
N ALA A 126 17.71 6.57 10.06
CA ALA A 126 16.84 7.52 10.75
C ALA A 126 15.73 6.82 11.53
N ARG A 127 15.31 7.43 12.65
CA ARG A 127 14.11 7.06 13.40
C ARG A 127 12.87 7.66 12.76
N ALA A 128 11.72 6.98 12.87
CA ALA A 128 10.45 7.52 12.41
C ALA A 128 9.89 8.59 13.36
N PRO A 129 9.28 9.66 12.84
CA PRO A 129 9.13 9.98 11.43
C PRO A 129 10.48 10.36 10.81
N VAL A 130 10.84 9.72 9.69
CA VAL A 130 12.17 9.89 9.07
C VAL A 130 12.32 11.24 8.38
N LEU A 131 11.20 11.92 8.09
CA LEU A 131 11.13 13.24 7.48
C LEU A 131 10.22 14.14 8.31
N ALA A 132 10.43 15.45 8.22
CA ALA A 132 9.58 16.43 8.89
C ALA A 132 8.12 16.38 8.38
N PRO A 133 7.14 16.73 9.22
CA PRO A 133 5.75 16.86 8.77
C PRO A 133 5.63 17.82 7.59
N GLY A 134 4.83 17.45 6.57
CA GLY A 134 4.66 18.24 5.35
C GLY A 134 5.79 18.11 4.33
N ALA A 135 6.84 17.31 4.58
CA ALA A 135 7.85 17.01 3.58
C ALA A 135 7.20 16.40 2.33
N SER A 136 7.69 16.80 1.16
CA SER A 136 7.20 16.30 -0.12
C SER A 136 8.36 15.75 -0.93
N PHE A 137 8.16 14.62 -1.59
CA PHE A 137 9.15 14.05 -2.51
C PHE A 137 9.34 14.92 -3.77
N THR A 138 8.44 15.90 -4.02
CA THR A 138 8.63 16.91 -5.06
C THR A 138 9.77 17.88 -4.74
N ASP A 139 10.15 18.02 -3.45
CA ASP A 139 11.26 18.86 -3.02
C ASP A 139 12.62 18.16 -3.32
N PRO A 140 13.51 18.78 -4.12
CA PRO A 140 14.83 18.25 -4.39
C PRO A 140 15.68 17.99 -3.12
N ALA A 141 15.52 18.81 -2.07
CA ALA A 141 16.25 18.63 -0.80
C ALA A 141 15.80 17.34 -0.10
N ILE A 142 14.51 17.04 -0.09
CA ILE A 142 13.98 15.79 0.47
C ILE A 142 14.49 14.59 -0.34
N ARG A 143 14.50 14.66 -1.67
CA ARG A 143 15.08 13.59 -2.51
C ARG A 143 16.56 13.36 -2.20
N ALA A 144 17.34 14.42 -2.06
CA ALA A 144 18.75 14.34 -1.71
C ALA A 144 18.97 13.72 -0.31
N GLN A 145 18.08 14.00 0.63
CA GLN A 145 18.13 13.45 1.98
C GLN A 145 17.85 11.94 2.01
N VAL A 146 16.85 11.44 1.27
CA VAL A 146 16.47 10.02 1.31
C VAL A 146 17.30 9.12 0.40
N ALA A 147 17.91 9.68 -0.66
CA ALA A 147 18.64 8.91 -1.66
C ALA A 147 19.78 8.04 -1.08
N PRO A 148 20.63 8.53 -0.14
CA PRO A 148 21.66 7.69 0.47
C PRO A 148 21.08 6.58 1.34
N TRP A 149 19.92 6.77 1.97
CA TRP A 149 19.27 5.73 2.77
C TRP A 149 18.79 4.56 1.92
N GLY A 150 18.25 4.87 0.74
CA GLY A 150 17.81 3.85 -0.22
C GLY A 150 18.94 2.93 -0.69
N LYS A 151 20.18 3.44 -0.76
CA LYS A 151 21.35 2.64 -1.15
C LYS A 151 21.74 1.57 -0.12
N LEU A 152 21.34 1.72 1.14
CA LEU A 152 21.56 0.74 2.20
C LEU A 152 20.52 -0.40 2.20
N LEU A 153 19.51 -0.30 1.33
CA LEU A 153 18.39 -1.22 1.24
C LEU A 153 18.57 -2.17 0.05
N ASP A 154 19.64 -2.96 0.08
CA ASP A 154 19.89 -3.99 -0.91
C ASP A 154 18.98 -5.22 -0.70
N PRO A 155 18.85 -6.12 -1.69
CA PRO A 155 18.02 -7.32 -1.59
C PRO A 155 18.34 -8.22 -0.41
N VAL A 156 19.60 -8.29 0.01
CA VAL A 156 20.06 -9.11 1.14
C VAL A 156 19.62 -8.49 2.47
N ALA A 157 19.75 -7.15 2.59
CA ALA A 157 19.27 -6.41 3.76
C ALA A 157 17.77 -6.59 3.96
N TYR A 158 16.96 -6.46 2.92
CA TYR A 158 15.51 -6.71 3.00
C TYR A 158 15.17 -8.13 3.45
N GLY A 159 15.90 -9.13 2.97
CA GLY A 159 15.70 -10.52 3.40
C GLY A 159 16.02 -10.74 4.88
N ARG A 160 17.11 -10.12 5.40
CA ARG A 160 17.44 -10.15 6.83
C ARG A 160 16.39 -9.45 7.68
N ASP A 161 15.94 -8.28 7.24
CA ASP A 161 14.91 -7.50 7.93
C ASP A 161 13.59 -8.25 8.00
N ALA A 162 13.13 -8.81 6.89
CA ALA A 162 11.91 -9.61 6.85
C ALA A 162 11.95 -10.78 7.85
N LYS A 163 13.09 -11.48 7.95
CA LYS A 163 13.27 -12.57 8.93
C LYS A 163 13.17 -12.06 10.36
N ALA A 164 13.81 -10.93 10.68
CA ALA A 164 13.76 -10.34 12.02
C ALA A 164 12.35 -9.85 12.39
N PHE A 165 11.66 -9.19 11.47
CA PHE A 165 10.30 -8.69 11.69
C PHE A 165 9.27 -9.81 11.83
N VAL A 166 9.37 -10.86 11.03
CA VAL A 166 8.50 -12.03 11.14
C VAL A 166 8.78 -12.79 12.44
N ALA A 167 10.04 -12.97 12.82
CA ALA A 167 10.38 -13.60 14.10
C ALA A 167 9.90 -12.79 15.31
N TRP A 168 9.83 -11.46 15.19
CA TRP A 168 9.25 -10.61 16.22
C TRP A 168 7.72 -10.74 16.26
N LEU A 169 7.05 -10.75 15.09
CA LEU A 169 5.61 -10.97 14.98
C LEU A 169 5.18 -12.30 15.60
N ASP A 170 5.92 -13.37 15.36
CA ASP A 170 5.62 -14.72 15.87
C ASP A 170 5.67 -14.82 17.39
N LYS A 171 6.28 -13.83 18.07
CA LYS A 171 6.31 -13.73 19.54
C LYS A 171 5.15 -12.91 20.12
N GLN A 172 4.31 -12.27 19.27
CA GLN A 172 3.23 -11.43 19.77
C GLN A 172 1.98 -12.30 20.06
N GLU A 173 1.34 -12.04 21.20
CA GLU A 173 0.15 -12.79 21.64
C GLU A 173 -1.03 -12.68 20.66
N ALA A 174 -1.17 -11.55 19.96
CA ALA A 174 -2.22 -11.31 18.98
C ALA A 174 -1.98 -12.00 17.63
N VAL A 175 -0.85 -12.69 17.42
CA VAL A 175 -0.51 -13.38 16.17
C VAL A 175 -0.84 -14.88 16.24
N ASP A 176 -1.60 -15.37 15.29
CA ASP A 176 -1.81 -16.80 15.08
C ASP A 176 -0.67 -17.37 14.21
N THR A 177 0.30 -17.99 14.85
CA THR A 177 1.48 -18.55 14.19
C THR A 177 1.18 -19.79 13.32
N ARG A 178 -0.02 -20.37 13.44
CA ARG A 178 -0.48 -21.48 12.58
C ARG A 178 -0.92 -20.97 11.20
N ARG A 179 -1.22 -19.68 11.09
CA ARG A 179 -1.61 -19.01 9.85
C ARG A 179 -0.39 -18.42 9.15
N LYS A 180 -0.42 -18.36 7.83
CA LYS A 180 0.58 -17.64 7.04
C LYS A 180 0.49 -16.14 7.31
N ILE A 181 1.55 -15.41 6.93
CA ILE A 181 1.64 -13.95 7.01
C ILE A 181 1.38 -13.35 5.63
N GLY A 182 0.67 -12.22 5.58
CA GLY A 182 0.65 -11.33 4.42
C GLY A 182 1.79 -10.33 4.47
N THR A 183 2.25 -9.88 3.31
CA THR A 183 3.16 -8.73 3.22
C THR A 183 2.72 -7.79 2.11
N VAL A 184 2.93 -6.49 2.30
CA VAL A 184 2.61 -5.47 1.31
C VAL A 184 3.68 -4.39 1.28
N GLY A 185 4.13 -4.04 0.09
CA GLY A 185 5.05 -2.94 -0.15
C GLY A 185 4.46 -1.91 -1.10
N HIS A 186 4.88 -0.66 -0.95
CA HIS A 186 4.38 0.47 -1.71
C HIS A 186 5.54 1.19 -2.40
N CYS A 187 5.36 1.59 -3.67
CA CYS A 187 6.40 2.30 -4.42
C CYS A 187 7.71 1.49 -4.47
N MET A 188 8.83 2.07 -4.02
CA MET A 188 10.13 1.39 -3.99
C MET A 188 10.11 0.06 -3.22
N THR A 189 9.28 -0.07 -2.19
CA THR A 189 9.19 -1.29 -1.39
C THR A 189 8.23 -2.34 -1.94
N GLY A 190 7.57 -2.08 -3.07
CA GLY A 190 6.76 -3.08 -3.77
C GLY A 190 7.57 -4.34 -4.11
N SER A 191 8.83 -4.17 -4.52
CA SER A 191 9.78 -5.26 -4.72
C SER A 191 10.15 -5.97 -3.41
N THR A 192 10.17 -5.26 -2.30
CA THR A 192 10.53 -5.79 -0.97
C THR A 192 9.52 -6.83 -0.49
N ALA A 193 8.22 -6.63 -0.76
CA ALA A 193 7.19 -7.62 -0.42
C ALA A 193 7.44 -8.96 -1.14
N ILE A 194 7.83 -8.93 -2.41
CA ILE A 194 8.16 -10.13 -3.19
C ILE A 194 9.43 -10.79 -2.65
N ARG A 195 10.46 -10.00 -2.36
CA ARG A 195 11.74 -10.48 -1.79
C ARG A 195 11.54 -11.10 -0.41
N ALA A 196 10.69 -10.51 0.43
CA ALA A 196 10.34 -11.07 1.73
C ALA A 196 9.64 -12.44 1.59
N ALA A 197 8.71 -12.57 0.63
CA ALA A 197 8.04 -13.84 0.35
C ALA A 197 9.01 -14.92 -0.15
N ALA A 198 9.98 -14.56 -0.98
CA ALA A 198 11.02 -15.47 -1.45
C ALA A 198 12.01 -15.86 -0.32
N ALA A 199 12.31 -14.93 0.60
CA ALA A 199 13.19 -15.20 1.74
C ALA A 199 12.52 -16.05 2.84
N LEU A 200 11.19 -16.09 2.90
CA LEU A 200 10.38 -16.77 3.92
C LEU A 200 9.21 -17.56 3.29
N PRO A 201 9.46 -18.46 2.31
CA PRO A 201 8.39 -19.12 1.55
C PRO A 201 7.49 -20.00 2.43
N ALA A 202 8.03 -20.55 3.52
CA ALA A 202 7.24 -21.34 4.46
C ALA A 202 6.29 -20.49 5.29
N ARG A 203 6.57 -19.18 5.50
CA ARG A 203 5.85 -18.33 6.44
C ARG A 203 4.97 -17.28 5.76
N ILE A 204 5.36 -16.74 4.60
CA ILE A 204 4.58 -15.75 3.87
C ILE A 204 3.70 -16.42 2.82
N GLY A 205 2.38 -16.20 2.93
CA GLY A 205 1.36 -16.79 2.06
C GLY A 205 0.83 -15.85 1.00
N VAL A 206 0.93 -14.53 1.19
CA VAL A 206 0.52 -13.50 0.22
C VAL A 206 1.53 -12.36 0.21
N ALA A 207 1.94 -11.93 -0.98
CA ALA A 207 2.75 -10.74 -1.17
C ALA A 207 2.06 -9.77 -2.13
N ALA A 208 1.86 -8.52 -1.68
CA ALA A 208 1.24 -7.47 -2.47
C ALA A 208 2.25 -6.37 -2.79
N SER A 209 2.28 -5.93 -4.04
CA SER A 209 3.04 -4.78 -4.53
C SER A 209 2.08 -3.72 -5.03
N MET A 210 2.02 -2.59 -4.33
CA MET A 210 1.20 -1.44 -4.70
C MET A 210 2.09 -0.43 -5.43
N HIS A 211 1.80 -0.18 -6.70
CA HIS A 211 2.59 0.71 -7.58
C HIS A 211 4.11 0.50 -7.45
N GLY A 212 4.54 -0.77 -7.38
CA GLY A 212 5.96 -1.09 -7.29
C GLY A 212 6.67 -0.92 -8.61
N GLY A 213 7.76 -0.14 -8.62
CA GLY A 213 8.61 0.00 -9.80
C GLY A 213 9.67 -1.09 -9.94
N GLY A 214 10.13 -1.33 -11.18
CA GLY A 214 11.28 -2.21 -11.45
C GLY A 214 11.08 -3.68 -11.10
N LEU A 215 9.83 -4.18 -11.15
CA LEU A 215 9.51 -5.56 -10.78
C LEU A 215 9.93 -6.58 -11.82
N ALA A 216 10.06 -6.19 -13.10
CA ALA A 216 10.38 -7.06 -14.22
C ALA A 216 11.47 -6.44 -15.13
N SER A 217 12.67 -6.26 -14.59
CA SER A 217 13.84 -5.78 -15.33
C SER A 217 14.72 -6.94 -15.79
N ASP A 218 15.71 -6.65 -16.64
CA ASP A 218 16.68 -7.64 -17.11
C ASP A 218 17.79 -7.95 -16.06
N ALA A 219 17.83 -7.22 -14.95
CA ALA A 219 18.78 -7.45 -13.86
C ALA A 219 18.66 -8.89 -13.31
N PRO A 220 19.77 -9.53 -12.96
CA PRO A 220 19.79 -10.91 -12.48
C PRO A 220 19.01 -11.10 -11.17
N ASP A 221 18.89 -10.05 -10.35
CA ASP A 221 18.16 -10.02 -9.10
C ASP A 221 16.75 -9.39 -9.21
N SER A 222 16.23 -9.26 -10.44
CA SER A 222 14.90 -8.69 -10.68
C SER A 222 13.79 -9.47 -9.96
N PRO A 223 12.84 -8.80 -9.29
CA PRO A 223 11.84 -9.44 -8.44
C PRO A 223 11.02 -10.55 -9.09
N HIS A 224 10.66 -10.42 -10.39
CA HIS A 224 9.89 -11.45 -11.10
C HIS A 224 10.62 -12.81 -11.16
N ARG A 225 11.96 -12.83 -11.13
CA ARG A 225 12.76 -14.06 -11.11
C ARG A 225 12.62 -14.84 -9.79
N LEU A 226 12.12 -14.17 -8.74
CA LEU A 226 11.90 -14.77 -7.42
C LEU A 226 10.55 -15.48 -7.29
N PHE A 227 9.67 -15.41 -8.30
CA PHE A 227 8.35 -16.04 -8.23
C PHE A 227 8.45 -17.57 -8.06
N ALA A 228 9.45 -18.21 -8.65
CA ALA A 228 9.72 -19.63 -8.45
C ALA A 228 10.17 -19.95 -7.01
N SER A 229 10.78 -18.98 -6.31
CA SER A 229 11.33 -19.17 -4.95
C SER A 229 10.31 -18.88 -3.83
N THR A 230 9.09 -18.42 -4.16
CA THR A 230 8.03 -18.18 -3.18
C THR A 230 6.88 -19.17 -3.32
N GLN A 231 6.11 -19.37 -2.25
CA GLN A 231 4.84 -20.09 -2.25
C GLN A 231 3.65 -19.14 -2.11
N ALA A 232 3.90 -17.84 -2.03
CA ALA A 232 2.88 -16.83 -1.84
C ALA A 232 2.01 -16.63 -3.09
N ALA A 233 0.73 -16.33 -2.89
CA ALA A 233 -0.08 -15.68 -3.90
C ALA A 233 0.39 -14.23 -4.05
N LEU A 234 0.39 -13.71 -5.28
CA LEU A 234 0.93 -12.39 -5.59
C LEU A 234 -0.19 -11.44 -6.04
N LEU A 235 -0.21 -10.23 -5.49
CA LEU A 235 -1.02 -9.11 -5.97
C LEU A 235 -0.07 -8.03 -6.48
N ILE A 236 -0.14 -7.72 -7.77
CA ILE A 236 0.70 -6.68 -8.37
C ILE A 236 -0.22 -5.64 -9.00
N ALA A 237 -0.41 -4.54 -8.28
CA ALA A 237 -1.22 -3.40 -8.69
C ALA A 237 -0.31 -2.35 -9.32
N ILE A 238 -0.38 -2.21 -10.64
CA ILE A 238 0.49 -1.35 -11.44
C ILE A 238 -0.19 0.00 -11.65
N ALA A 239 0.53 1.10 -11.55
CA ALA A 239 0.02 2.42 -11.88
C ALA A 239 -0.09 2.64 -13.39
N LEU A 240 -1.05 3.45 -13.83
CA LEU A 240 -1.25 3.76 -15.25
C LEU A 240 -0.01 4.37 -15.90
N ASN A 241 0.62 5.33 -15.21
CA ASN A 241 1.84 5.97 -15.71
C ASN A 241 3.09 5.06 -15.62
N ASP A 242 3.14 4.13 -14.66
CA ASP A 242 4.21 3.11 -14.62
C ASP A 242 4.06 2.13 -15.79
N ASP A 243 2.85 1.70 -16.11
CA ASP A 243 2.55 0.86 -17.27
C ASP A 243 2.88 1.56 -18.60
N ALA A 244 2.60 2.85 -18.70
CA ALA A 244 2.93 3.65 -19.87
C ALA A 244 4.45 3.75 -20.11
N ARG A 245 5.27 3.79 -19.04
CA ARG A 245 6.74 3.82 -19.15
C ARG A 245 7.35 2.46 -19.50
N ASP A 246 6.80 1.38 -18.98
CA ASP A 246 7.24 0.01 -19.30
C ASP A 246 6.03 -0.89 -19.57
N PRO A 247 5.44 -0.78 -20.77
CA PRO A 247 4.26 -1.54 -21.14
C PRO A 247 4.51 -3.05 -21.23
N THR A 248 5.78 -3.48 -21.25
CA THR A 248 6.17 -4.89 -21.32
C THR A 248 6.24 -5.55 -19.94
N ALA A 249 6.41 -4.78 -18.88
CA ALA A 249 6.57 -5.30 -17.51
C ALA A 249 5.42 -6.22 -17.08
N LYS A 250 4.16 -5.82 -17.34
CA LYS A 250 2.98 -6.63 -16.99
C LYS A 250 2.94 -7.98 -17.69
N THR A 251 3.44 -8.06 -18.92
CA THR A 251 3.54 -9.32 -19.68
C THR A 251 4.63 -10.21 -19.09
N LYS A 252 5.84 -9.67 -18.89
CA LYS A 252 6.95 -10.40 -18.23
C LYS A 252 6.55 -10.93 -16.86
N LEU A 253 5.78 -10.14 -16.08
CA LEU A 253 5.28 -10.56 -14.75
C LEU A 253 4.29 -11.72 -14.87
N ARG A 254 3.38 -11.70 -15.84
CA ARG A 254 2.43 -12.82 -16.08
C ARG A 254 3.16 -14.09 -16.51
N GLU A 255 4.07 -13.98 -17.47
CA GLU A 255 4.89 -15.09 -17.95
C GLU A 255 5.70 -15.72 -16.79
N ALA A 256 6.32 -14.91 -15.93
CA ALA A 256 7.05 -15.39 -14.76
C ALA A 256 6.13 -16.08 -13.75
N CYS A 257 4.90 -15.57 -13.58
CA CYS A 257 3.90 -16.16 -12.71
C CYS A 257 3.47 -17.54 -13.19
N ASP A 258 3.15 -17.65 -14.50
CA ASP A 258 2.72 -18.87 -15.14
C ASP A 258 3.84 -19.92 -15.09
N ALA A 259 5.07 -19.53 -15.44
CA ALA A 259 6.24 -20.40 -15.38
C ALA A 259 6.53 -20.92 -13.97
N ALA A 260 6.26 -20.12 -12.95
CA ALA A 260 6.43 -20.51 -11.55
C ALA A 260 5.22 -21.30 -10.99
N GLY A 261 4.11 -21.41 -11.71
CA GLY A 261 2.88 -22.03 -11.25
C GLY A 261 2.28 -21.32 -10.04
N ARG A 262 2.35 -19.97 -9.98
CA ARG A 262 1.86 -19.17 -8.86
C ARG A 262 0.47 -18.61 -9.14
N THR A 263 -0.29 -18.36 -8.08
CA THR A 263 -1.51 -17.55 -8.17
C THR A 263 -1.11 -16.09 -8.17
N CYS A 264 -1.34 -15.38 -9.29
CA CYS A 264 -1.04 -13.97 -9.41
C CYS A 264 -2.27 -13.18 -9.88
N GLU A 265 -2.48 -12.06 -9.25
CA GLU A 265 -3.37 -11.01 -9.71
C GLU A 265 -2.51 -9.82 -10.13
N ILE A 266 -2.45 -9.56 -11.44
CA ILE A 266 -1.60 -8.51 -12.02
C ILE A 266 -2.51 -7.59 -12.81
N GLU A 267 -2.67 -6.35 -12.37
CA GLU A 267 -3.61 -5.40 -12.92
C GLU A 267 -3.03 -4.00 -13.01
N VAL A 268 -3.37 -3.29 -14.11
CA VAL A 268 -3.11 -1.85 -14.27
C VAL A 268 -4.32 -1.09 -13.73
N TYR A 269 -4.10 -0.28 -12.71
CA TYR A 269 -5.12 0.57 -12.10
C TYR A 269 -5.17 1.91 -12.83
N PRO A 270 -6.37 2.49 -13.07
CA PRO A 270 -6.53 3.79 -13.72
C PRO A 270 -6.20 4.93 -12.73
N ALA A 271 -5.00 4.92 -12.19
CA ALA A 271 -4.50 5.90 -11.23
C ALA A 271 -2.97 5.98 -11.34
N ASN A 272 -2.39 7.15 -11.05
CA ASN A 272 -0.97 7.38 -11.13
C ASN A 272 -0.21 6.85 -9.92
N HIS A 273 1.10 6.69 -10.08
CA HIS A 273 2.01 6.19 -9.04
C HIS A 273 1.79 6.89 -7.70
N GLY A 274 1.64 6.13 -6.62
CA GLY A 274 1.35 6.68 -5.29
C GLY A 274 -0.14 6.68 -4.90
N TRP A 275 -1.07 6.28 -5.79
CA TRP A 275 -2.52 6.42 -5.56
C TRP A 275 -3.06 5.78 -4.28
N THR A 276 -2.39 4.77 -3.75
CA THR A 276 -2.86 4.09 -2.53
C THR A 276 -2.51 4.83 -1.24
N VAL A 277 -1.69 5.88 -1.29
CA VAL A 277 -1.13 6.55 -0.11
C VAL A 277 -1.84 7.88 0.11
N ALA A 278 -2.46 8.05 1.29
CA ALA A 278 -3.38 9.16 1.55
C ALA A 278 -2.76 10.57 1.45
N ASP A 279 -1.48 10.71 1.76
CA ASP A 279 -0.73 11.96 1.66
C ASP A 279 0.09 12.10 0.35
N SER A 280 -0.10 11.18 -0.58
CA SER A 280 0.46 11.31 -1.93
C SER A 280 -0.31 12.33 -2.76
N PRO A 281 0.36 13.16 -3.59
CA PRO A 281 -0.31 14.02 -4.57
C PRO A 281 -1.25 13.28 -5.51
N SER A 282 -0.93 12.04 -5.85
CA SER A 282 -1.70 11.17 -6.75
C SER A 282 -2.79 10.36 -6.02
N HIS A 283 -3.05 10.59 -4.74
CA HIS A 283 -4.01 9.78 -4.00
C HIS A 283 -5.36 9.71 -4.71
N ASP A 284 -5.85 8.49 -4.91
CA ASP A 284 -7.19 8.20 -5.43
C ASP A 284 -7.92 7.27 -4.48
N ALA A 285 -8.86 7.83 -3.71
CA ALA A 285 -9.56 7.09 -2.66
C ALA A 285 -10.33 5.86 -3.20
N ALA A 286 -10.95 5.98 -4.39
CA ALA A 286 -11.73 4.89 -4.97
C ALA A 286 -10.82 3.74 -5.41
N GLN A 287 -9.71 4.05 -6.09
CA GLN A 287 -8.76 3.03 -6.52
C GLN A 287 -7.95 2.47 -5.35
N ALA A 288 -7.66 3.28 -4.32
CA ALA A 288 -7.01 2.82 -3.09
C ALA A 288 -7.90 1.81 -2.33
N GLU A 289 -9.19 2.11 -2.20
CA GLU A 289 -10.15 1.19 -1.59
C GLU A 289 -10.30 -0.09 -2.41
N ARG A 290 -10.40 0.01 -3.74
CA ARG A 290 -10.44 -1.15 -4.62
C ARG A 290 -9.22 -2.05 -4.45
N ALA A 291 -8.01 -1.48 -4.43
CA ALA A 291 -6.78 -2.22 -4.22
C ALA A 291 -6.74 -2.88 -2.83
N PHE A 292 -7.24 -2.19 -1.80
CA PHE A 292 -7.33 -2.72 -0.46
C PHE A 292 -8.31 -3.91 -0.37
N GLN A 293 -9.47 -3.84 -1.01
CA GLN A 293 -10.41 -4.95 -1.06
C GLN A 293 -9.84 -6.17 -1.80
N ARG A 294 -9.08 -5.98 -2.88
CA ARG A 294 -8.37 -7.08 -3.57
C ARG A 294 -7.31 -7.71 -2.65
N GLN A 295 -6.57 -6.88 -1.92
CA GLN A 295 -5.61 -7.34 -0.93
C GLN A 295 -6.28 -8.17 0.18
N LEU A 296 -7.40 -7.71 0.74
CA LEU A 296 -8.16 -8.45 1.75
C LEU A 296 -8.70 -9.78 1.22
N ALA A 297 -9.16 -9.83 -0.03
CA ALA A 297 -9.64 -11.07 -0.66
C ALA A 297 -8.52 -12.14 -0.75
N LEU A 298 -7.28 -11.73 -0.99
CA LEU A 298 -6.14 -12.66 -0.94
C LEU A 298 -5.76 -13.02 0.50
N TYR A 299 -5.78 -12.05 1.42
CA TYR A 299 -5.45 -12.29 2.83
C TYR A 299 -6.45 -13.19 3.56
N ALA A 300 -7.68 -13.30 3.07
CA ALA A 300 -8.64 -14.27 3.59
C ALA A 300 -8.17 -15.73 3.48
N LYS A 301 -7.17 -16.00 2.63
CA LYS A 301 -6.55 -17.32 2.44
C LYS A 301 -5.34 -17.59 3.36
N LEU A 302 -4.94 -16.62 4.19
CA LEU A 302 -3.83 -16.74 5.15
C LEU A 302 -4.15 -17.70 6.31
#